data_047627fe1e7dee804e055f67873bbc76
#
_entry.id   047627fe1e7dee804e055f67873bbc76
#
_cell.length_a   1.000
_cell.length_b   1.000
_cell.length_c   1.000
_cell.angle_alpha   90.00
_cell.angle_beta   90.00
_cell.angle_gamma   90.00
#
_symmetry.space_group_name_H-M   'P 1'
#
loop_
_entity.id
_entity.type
_entity.pdbx_description
1 polymer ?
#
loop_
_entity_poly.entity_id
_entity_poly.type
_entity_poly.pdbx_seq_one_letter_code
_entity_poly.pdbx_strand_id
1 'polypeptide(L)'
;ISVPIQNNTYFDFGPREGALNVTNIQPVLPFNLSEDWNLITRTILPIVSQPGLTPGQDRETGLGDIVLSGFLSPARPSKLNFNGKLLWGVGPVTLLPTATDDRLGQDTWGLGPGLVLLTMPGNWVIGTLLWNTWSFAGSGEQDVNRLTWQYFVNYNLPKGWYLTSAPIMTANWEASRGGDTWTVPVGGGLGRIFRIGPLPVNI
;
A
#
# COMPACT_ATOMS: atom_id res chain seq x y z
N ILE A 1 -13.12 4.60 -10.42
CA ILE A 1 -13.21 4.42 -8.97
C ILE A 1 -13.03 2.96 -8.65
N SER A 2 -12.13 2.63 -7.73
CA SER A 2 -11.97 1.28 -7.18
C SER A 2 -11.81 1.35 -5.65
N VAL A 3 -12.23 0.29 -4.96
CA VAL A 3 -12.08 0.17 -3.50
C VAL A 3 -11.51 -1.21 -3.20
N PRO A 4 -10.20 -1.42 -3.38
CA PRO A 4 -9.54 -2.64 -2.94
C PRO A 4 -9.66 -2.82 -1.42
N ILE A 5 -9.94 -4.05 -1.01
CA ILE A 5 -9.87 -4.48 0.39
C ILE A 5 -8.83 -5.59 0.43
N GLN A 6 -7.78 -5.38 1.21
CA GLN A 6 -6.67 -6.33 1.34
C GLN A 6 -6.55 -6.74 2.81
N ASN A 7 -6.63 -8.02 3.08
CA ASN A 7 -6.38 -8.57 4.41
C ASN A 7 -5.03 -9.29 4.40
N ASN A 8 -4.19 -8.97 5.38
CA ASN A 8 -2.90 -9.60 5.60
C ASN A 8 -2.86 -10.17 7.02
N THR A 9 -2.52 -11.43 7.15
CA THR A 9 -2.30 -12.08 8.44
C THR A 9 -0.83 -12.47 8.54
N TYR A 10 -0.17 -11.99 9.59
CA TYR A 10 1.20 -12.30 9.93
C TYR A 10 1.18 -13.24 11.13
N PHE A 11 1.66 -14.46 10.91
CA PHE A 11 1.81 -15.45 11.96
C PHE A 11 3.11 -15.27 12.72
N ASP A 12 3.20 -15.84 13.90
CA ASP A 12 4.40 -15.80 14.76
C ASP A 12 4.86 -14.37 15.08
N PHE A 13 3.89 -13.46 15.21
CA PHE A 13 4.15 -12.06 15.47
C PHE A 13 4.43 -11.81 16.95
N GLY A 14 5.58 -11.17 17.21
CA GLY A 14 6.03 -10.76 18.53
C GLY A 14 6.48 -11.94 19.43
N PRO A 15 6.90 -11.64 20.66
CA PRO A 15 7.48 -12.66 21.59
C PRO A 15 6.53 -13.77 22.00
N ARG A 16 5.22 -13.61 21.75
CA ARG A 16 4.17 -14.59 22.09
C ARG A 16 3.67 -15.38 20.87
N GLU A 17 4.35 -15.26 19.74
CA GLU A 17 4.01 -15.97 18.49
C GLU A 17 2.52 -15.83 18.13
N GLY A 18 1.98 -14.60 18.31
CA GLY A 18 0.59 -14.31 18.04
C GLY A 18 0.34 -14.07 16.54
N ALA A 19 -0.91 -13.90 16.15
CA ALA A 19 -1.27 -13.49 14.80
C ALA A 19 -1.64 -11.99 14.78
N LEU A 20 -0.90 -11.19 14.01
CA LEU A 20 -1.24 -9.82 13.65
C LEU A 20 -2.09 -9.85 12.39
N ASN A 21 -3.25 -9.21 12.41
CA ASN A 21 -4.09 -9.05 11.24
C ASN A 21 -4.24 -7.58 10.86
N VAL A 22 -4.04 -7.28 9.58
CA VAL A 22 -4.19 -5.92 9.04
C VAL A 22 -5.10 -5.96 7.83
N THR A 23 -6.26 -5.32 7.94
CA THR A 23 -7.20 -5.15 6.83
C THR A 23 -7.13 -3.72 6.33
N ASN A 24 -6.64 -3.54 5.11
CA ASN A 24 -6.55 -2.25 4.45
C ASN A 24 -7.74 -2.04 3.51
N ILE A 25 -8.53 -0.99 3.74
CA ILE A 25 -9.53 -0.50 2.80
C ILE A 25 -8.87 0.63 2.01
N GLN A 26 -8.82 0.51 0.67
CA GLN A 26 -7.95 1.35 -0.15
C GLN A 26 -8.71 2.04 -1.31
N PRO A 27 -9.61 3.00 -1.05
CA PRO A 27 -10.28 3.72 -2.11
C PRO A 27 -9.28 4.49 -2.99
N VAL A 28 -9.46 4.32 -4.31
CA VAL A 28 -8.72 5.03 -5.36
C VAL A 28 -9.70 5.80 -6.21
N LEU A 29 -9.56 7.13 -6.21
CA LEU A 29 -10.46 8.05 -6.87
C LEU A 29 -9.70 8.89 -7.90
N PRO A 30 -10.01 8.75 -9.21
CA PRO A 30 -9.48 9.63 -10.23
C PRO A 30 -10.34 10.89 -10.36
N PHE A 31 -9.70 12.04 -10.45
CA PHE A 31 -10.29 13.34 -10.72
C PHE A 31 -9.64 13.95 -11.96
N ASN A 32 -10.45 14.39 -12.90
CA ASN A 32 -9.95 15.13 -14.07
C ASN A 32 -9.67 16.57 -13.64
N LEU A 33 -8.41 17.00 -13.70
CA LEU A 33 -8.01 18.38 -13.41
C LEU A 33 -8.03 19.26 -14.66
N SER A 34 -7.63 18.70 -15.80
CA SER A 34 -7.62 19.36 -17.10
C SER A 34 -7.69 18.31 -18.22
N GLU A 35 -7.64 18.76 -19.49
CA GLU A 35 -7.56 17.87 -20.65
C GLU A 35 -6.30 17.02 -20.68
N ASP A 36 -5.21 17.48 -20.03
CA ASP A 36 -3.90 16.84 -20.04
C ASP A 36 -3.55 16.15 -18.73
N TRP A 37 -4.23 16.47 -17.60
CA TRP A 37 -3.84 16.02 -16.28
C TRP A 37 -4.99 15.51 -15.44
N ASN A 38 -4.74 14.40 -14.77
CA ASN A 38 -5.59 13.81 -13.75
C ASN A 38 -4.91 13.85 -12.37
N LEU A 39 -5.71 14.02 -11.32
CA LEU A 39 -5.31 13.73 -9.96
C LEU A 39 -5.88 12.37 -9.56
N ILE A 40 -5.02 11.45 -9.15
CA ILE A 40 -5.43 10.14 -8.65
C ILE A 40 -5.15 10.13 -7.15
N THR A 41 -6.20 10.13 -6.34
CA THR A 41 -6.04 9.99 -4.89
C THR A 41 -6.17 8.53 -4.48
N ARG A 42 -5.36 8.12 -3.51
CA ARG A 42 -5.46 6.83 -2.84
C ARG A 42 -5.38 7.05 -1.33
N THR A 43 -6.35 6.50 -0.63
CA THR A 43 -6.34 6.45 0.84
C THR A 43 -6.11 5.01 1.26
N ILE A 44 -5.31 4.76 2.27
CA ILE A 44 -5.17 3.46 2.92
C ILE A 44 -5.69 3.62 4.34
N LEU A 45 -6.78 2.91 4.65
CA LEU A 45 -7.43 2.88 5.95
C LEU A 45 -7.13 1.51 6.58
N PRO A 46 -6.16 1.39 7.49
CA PRO A 46 -5.83 0.13 8.11
C PRO A 46 -6.71 -0.15 9.33
N ILE A 47 -7.36 -1.30 9.34
CA ILE A 47 -7.96 -1.90 10.54
C ILE A 47 -6.97 -2.95 11.02
N VAL A 48 -6.41 -2.72 12.20
CA VAL A 48 -5.33 -3.52 12.78
C VAL A 48 -5.87 -4.32 13.97
N SER A 49 -5.57 -5.61 14.02
CA SER A 49 -5.82 -6.46 15.18
C SER A 49 -4.50 -7.09 15.63
N GLN A 50 -3.89 -6.47 16.65
CA GLN A 50 -2.57 -6.81 17.17
C GLN A 50 -2.67 -7.65 18.44
N PRO A 51 -1.93 -8.77 18.54
CA PRO A 51 -1.87 -9.55 19.78
C PRO A 51 -1.10 -8.78 20.85
N GLY A 52 -1.36 -9.06 22.12
CA GLY A 52 -0.56 -8.52 23.22
C GLY A 52 0.90 -8.93 23.11
N LEU A 53 1.82 -7.98 23.20
CA LEU A 53 3.26 -8.19 23.06
C LEU A 53 3.94 -8.55 24.40
N THR A 54 3.32 -8.16 25.52
CA THR A 54 3.82 -8.43 26.87
C THR A 54 2.87 -9.32 27.68
N PRO A 55 3.36 -10.03 28.73
CA PRO A 55 2.50 -10.80 29.61
C PRO A 55 1.42 -9.94 30.26
N GLY A 56 0.17 -10.40 30.20
CA GLY A 56 -0.99 -9.67 30.75
C GLY A 56 -1.59 -8.61 29.82
N GLN A 57 -1.01 -8.38 28.67
CA GLN A 57 -1.58 -7.48 27.65
C GLN A 57 -2.54 -8.24 26.74
N ASP A 58 -3.75 -7.74 26.59
CA ASP A 58 -4.76 -8.29 25.69
C ASP A 58 -4.52 -7.86 24.24
N ARG A 59 -5.23 -8.55 23.33
CA ARG A 59 -5.30 -8.16 21.92
C ARG A 59 -5.98 -6.80 21.78
N GLU A 60 -5.40 -5.93 20.94
CA GLU A 60 -5.99 -4.65 20.58
C GLU A 60 -6.48 -4.66 19.15
N THR A 61 -7.65 -4.07 18.91
CA THR A 61 -8.22 -3.95 17.56
C THR A 61 -8.79 -2.55 17.37
N GLY A 62 -8.35 -1.88 16.32
CA GLY A 62 -8.77 -0.53 16.02
C GLY A 62 -8.26 -0.03 14.66
N LEU A 63 -8.40 1.26 14.43
CA LEU A 63 -7.78 1.92 13.28
C LEU A 63 -6.29 2.12 13.54
N GLY A 64 -5.48 1.91 12.52
CA GLY A 64 -4.10 2.36 12.48
C GLY A 64 -3.96 3.74 11.83
N ASP A 65 -2.75 4.14 11.53
CA ASP A 65 -2.48 5.41 10.88
C ASP A 65 -2.88 5.38 9.40
N ILE A 66 -3.65 6.39 8.99
CA ILE A 66 -4.12 6.53 7.61
C ILE A 66 -2.98 7.06 6.74
N VAL A 67 -2.81 6.45 5.56
CA VAL A 67 -1.93 6.98 4.51
C VAL A 67 -2.78 7.57 3.40
N LEU A 68 -2.58 8.85 3.13
CA LEU A 68 -3.23 9.57 2.04
C LEU A 68 -2.20 9.93 0.97
N SER A 69 -2.49 9.66 -0.29
CA SER A 69 -1.65 10.02 -1.42
C SER A 69 -2.44 10.68 -2.54
N GLY A 70 -1.79 11.62 -3.23
CA GLY A 70 -2.32 12.27 -4.40
C GLY A 70 -1.29 12.32 -5.52
N PHE A 71 -1.56 11.61 -6.62
CA PHE A 71 -0.64 11.51 -7.75
C PHE A 71 -1.16 12.32 -8.94
N LEU A 72 -0.36 13.28 -9.38
CA LEU A 72 -0.57 13.95 -10.65
C LEU A 72 -0.11 13.03 -11.77
N SER A 73 -1.00 12.71 -12.70
CA SER A 73 -0.79 11.75 -13.79
C SER A 73 -1.26 12.34 -15.11
N PRO A 74 -0.54 12.15 -16.23
CA PRO A 74 -1.04 12.55 -17.53
C PRO A 74 -2.38 11.87 -17.86
N ALA A 75 -3.32 12.63 -18.45
CA ALA A 75 -4.61 12.09 -18.87
C ALA A 75 -4.47 11.07 -20.00
N ARG A 76 -3.41 11.16 -20.77
CA ARG A 76 -3.06 10.23 -21.84
C ARG A 76 -1.82 9.43 -21.47
N PRO A 77 -1.87 8.10 -21.58
CA PRO A 77 -0.69 7.25 -21.34
C PRO A 77 0.47 7.64 -22.28
N SER A 78 1.68 7.63 -21.74
CA SER A 78 2.89 7.78 -22.56
C SER A 78 3.12 6.53 -23.42
N LYS A 79 3.55 6.71 -24.65
CA LYS A 79 3.89 5.59 -25.55
C LYS A 79 5.27 5.04 -25.17
N LEU A 80 5.37 3.73 -25.03
CA LEU A 80 6.65 3.02 -24.91
C LEU A 80 7.02 2.39 -26.24
N ASN A 81 8.32 2.27 -26.53
CA ASN A 81 8.83 1.70 -27.79
C ASN A 81 8.49 0.21 -28.01
N PHE A 82 7.89 -0.47 -27.02
CA PHE A 82 7.56 -1.92 -27.04
C PHE A 82 6.07 -2.18 -27.22
N ASN A 83 5.33 -1.38 -27.98
CA ASN A 83 3.87 -1.45 -28.10
C ASN A 83 3.12 -1.36 -26.75
N GLY A 84 3.77 -0.82 -25.74
CA GLY A 84 3.21 -0.62 -24.40
C GLY A 84 2.75 0.82 -24.18
N LYS A 85 1.83 0.97 -23.23
CA LYS A 85 1.40 2.24 -22.70
C LYS A 85 1.92 2.37 -21.27
N LEU A 86 2.65 3.44 -20.96
CA LEU A 86 3.08 3.75 -19.62
C LEU A 86 2.10 4.75 -18.99
N LEU A 87 1.49 4.34 -17.91
CA LEU A 87 0.82 5.24 -16.96
C LEU A 87 1.81 5.55 -15.85
N TRP A 88 1.93 6.80 -15.50
CA TRP A 88 2.77 7.22 -14.39
C TRP A 88 2.12 8.37 -13.63
N GLY A 89 2.52 8.52 -12.39
CA GLY A 89 2.08 9.63 -11.56
C GLY A 89 3.08 9.91 -10.46
N VAL A 90 3.17 11.17 -10.08
CA VAL A 90 4.02 11.65 -8.98
C VAL A 90 3.20 12.54 -8.07
N GLY A 91 3.53 12.55 -6.80
CA GLY A 91 2.84 13.43 -5.86
C GLY A 91 3.16 13.14 -4.40
N PRO A 92 2.55 13.89 -3.48
CA PRO A 92 2.77 13.71 -2.06
C PRO A 92 2.09 12.45 -1.51
N VAL A 93 2.72 11.88 -0.50
CA VAL A 93 2.16 10.84 0.36
C VAL A 93 2.27 11.33 1.81
N THR A 94 1.16 11.31 2.52
CA THR A 94 1.04 11.81 3.89
C THR A 94 0.64 10.66 4.82
N LEU A 95 1.35 10.52 5.93
CA LEU A 95 0.97 9.68 7.06
C LEU A 95 0.22 10.56 8.07
N LEU A 96 -0.94 10.10 8.52
CA LEU A 96 -1.80 10.81 9.46
C LEU A 96 -1.86 10.03 10.77
N PRO A 97 -1.62 10.65 11.93
CA PRO A 97 -1.73 10.01 13.24
C PRO A 97 -3.20 9.83 13.62
N THR A 98 -3.82 8.80 13.08
CA THR A 98 -5.25 8.52 13.23
C THR A 98 -5.52 7.22 13.96
N ALA A 99 -4.47 6.56 14.44
CA ALA A 99 -4.59 5.34 15.21
C ALA A 99 -5.47 5.55 16.45
N THR A 100 -6.30 4.56 16.75
CA THR A 100 -7.22 4.61 17.91
C THR A 100 -6.57 4.16 19.20
N ASP A 101 -5.35 3.62 19.14
CA ASP A 101 -4.52 3.21 20.28
C ASP A 101 -3.05 3.33 19.87
N ASP A 102 -2.17 3.72 20.80
CA ASP A 102 -0.73 3.94 20.56
C ASP A 102 -0.01 2.69 20.02
N ARG A 103 -0.54 1.50 20.29
CA ARG A 103 -0.01 0.23 19.77
C ARG A 103 -0.34 -0.02 18.30
N LEU A 104 -1.30 0.70 17.74
CA LEU A 104 -1.80 0.51 16.37
C LEU A 104 -1.27 1.55 15.39
N GLY A 105 -0.55 2.58 15.88
CA GLY A 105 0.00 3.67 15.09
C GLY A 105 1.35 4.15 15.58
N GLN A 106 1.79 5.26 15.04
CA GLN A 106 3.09 5.89 15.37
C GLN A 106 2.92 7.27 15.99
N ASP A 107 1.68 7.77 16.12
CA ASP A 107 1.34 9.10 16.65
C ASP A 107 2.18 10.24 16.02
N THR A 108 2.41 10.14 14.72
CA THR A 108 3.35 10.99 14.00
C THR A 108 2.78 11.39 12.63
N TRP A 109 2.85 12.69 12.33
CA TRP A 109 2.61 13.22 11.00
C TRP A 109 3.82 12.96 10.11
N GLY A 110 3.60 12.38 8.95
CA GLY A 110 4.64 12.14 7.97
C GLY A 110 4.26 12.66 6.60
N LEU A 111 5.25 13.10 5.84
CA LEU A 111 5.11 13.58 4.47
C LEU A 111 6.29 13.11 3.64
N GLY A 112 6.05 12.85 2.37
CA GLY A 112 7.11 12.56 1.42
C GLY A 112 6.64 12.41 -0.02
N PRO A 113 7.55 12.29 -0.98
CA PRO A 113 7.24 12.08 -2.38
C PRO A 113 6.85 10.63 -2.66
N GLY A 114 5.97 10.44 -3.61
CA GLY A 114 5.58 9.15 -4.14
C GLY A 114 5.60 9.12 -5.67
N LEU A 115 5.83 7.94 -6.21
CA LEU A 115 5.87 7.62 -7.62
C LEU A 115 5.05 6.37 -7.89
N VAL A 116 4.24 6.39 -8.92
CA VAL A 116 3.55 5.22 -9.47
C VAL A 116 3.90 5.05 -10.94
N LEU A 117 4.21 3.83 -11.34
CA LEU A 117 4.41 3.44 -12.73
C LEU A 117 3.57 2.19 -13.01
N LEU A 118 2.92 2.15 -14.17
CA LEU A 118 2.08 1.02 -14.58
C LEU A 118 2.13 0.84 -16.10
N THR A 119 2.32 -0.40 -16.54
CA THR A 119 2.22 -0.78 -17.96
C THR A 119 1.42 -2.09 -18.11
N MET A 120 0.76 -2.24 -19.23
CA MET A 120 -0.11 -3.39 -19.52
C MET A 120 0.20 -3.97 -20.91
N PRO A 121 1.36 -4.63 -21.11
CA PRO A 121 1.69 -5.27 -22.38
C PRO A 121 1.02 -6.64 -22.50
N GLY A 122 0.14 -6.80 -23.47
CA GLY A 122 -0.57 -8.08 -23.70
C GLY A 122 -1.38 -8.54 -22.49
N ASN A 123 -1.06 -9.72 -21.97
CA ASN A 123 -1.73 -10.28 -20.79
C ASN A 123 -1.11 -9.83 -19.45
N TRP A 124 -0.04 -9.07 -19.47
CA TRP A 124 0.65 -8.61 -18.26
C TRP A 124 0.08 -7.29 -17.74
N VAL A 125 0.06 -7.16 -16.43
CA VAL A 125 -0.09 -5.89 -15.72
C VAL A 125 1.11 -5.78 -14.80
N ILE A 126 1.99 -4.84 -15.10
CA ILE A 126 3.26 -4.67 -14.38
C ILE A 126 3.30 -3.23 -13.86
N GLY A 127 3.54 -3.07 -12.59
CA GLY A 127 3.67 -1.74 -12.03
C GLY A 127 4.48 -1.71 -10.75
N THR A 128 4.72 -0.49 -10.32
CA THR A 128 5.41 -0.20 -9.07
C THR A 128 4.83 1.04 -8.43
N LEU A 129 4.81 1.04 -7.13
CA LEU A 129 4.45 2.15 -6.28
C LEU A 129 5.56 2.32 -5.25
N LEU A 130 6.16 3.49 -5.20
CA LEU A 130 7.30 3.81 -4.37
C LEU A 130 7.06 5.13 -3.67
N TRP A 131 7.28 5.20 -2.37
CA TRP A 131 7.28 6.46 -1.61
C TRP A 131 8.21 6.39 -0.42
N ASN A 132 8.71 7.53 0.00
CA ASN A 132 9.38 7.68 1.28
C ASN A 132 8.62 8.68 2.13
N THR A 133 8.47 8.41 3.40
CA THR A 133 7.81 9.29 4.37
C THR A 133 8.80 9.67 5.45
N TRP A 134 8.87 10.97 5.77
CA TRP A 134 9.60 11.52 6.91
C TRP A 134 8.63 12.11 7.91
N SER A 135 8.86 11.87 9.20
CA SER A 135 8.13 12.55 10.26
C SER A 135 8.51 14.02 10.31
N PHE A 136 7.55 14.88 10.64
CA PHE A 136 7.79 16.31 10.81
C PHE A 136 7.05 16.91 12.03
N ALA A 137 6.10 16.18 12.60
CA ALA A 137 5.33 16.58 13.80
C ALA A 137 4.67 15.35 14.42
N GLY A 138 4.26 15.49 15.68
CA GLY A 138 3.57 14.44 16.44
C GLY A 138 4.19 14.27 17.82
N SER A 139 3.59 13.39 18.63
CA SER A 139 4.07 13.00 19.96
C SER A 139 4.76 11.62 19.98
N GLY A 140 4.89 10.98 18.80
CA GLY A 140 5.58 9.70 18.67
C GLY A 140 7.02 9.75 19.20
N GLU A 141 7.41 8.71 19.93
CA GLU A 141 8.73 8.62 20.57
C GLU A 141 9.89 8.46 19.57
N GLN A 142 9.58 8.09 18.33
CA GLN A 142 10.59 7.80 17.30
C GLN A 142 10.31 8.57 16.02
N ASP A 143 11.39 9.09 15.44
CA ASP A 143 11.33 9.65 14.11
C ASP A 143 10.99 8.57 13.08
N VAL A 144 10.20 8.94 12.09
CA VAL A 144 9.86 8.08 10.96
C VAL A 144 10.62 8.53 9.74
N ASN A 145 11.44 7.66 9.21
CA ASN A 145 12.04 7.79 7.89
C ASN A 145 11.95 6.42 7.23
N ARG A 146 10.88 6.24 6.45
CA ARG A 146 10.53 4.92 5.90
C ARG A 146 10.28 4.99 4.40
N LEU A 147 11.04 4.20 3.67
CA LEU A 147 10.75 3.86 2.28
C LEU A 147 9.72 2.72 2.24
N THR A 148 8.71 2.85 1.39
CA THR A 148 7.80 1.77 1.03
C THR A 148 7.85 1.58 -0.47
N TRP A 149 8.10 0.35 -0.88
CA TRP A 149 8.17 -0.04 -2.27
C TRP A 149 7.29 -1.26 -2.51
N GLN A 150 6.27 -1.11 -3.31
CA GLN A 150 5.41 -2.19 -3.77
C GLN A 150 5.57 -2.34 -5.28
N TYR A 151 6.07 -3.48 -5.75
CA TYR A 151 5.85 -3.85 -7.13
C TYR A 151 4.63 -4.77 -7.23
N PHE A 152 4.01 -4.81 -8.38
CA PHE A 152 2.96 -5.77 -8.69
C PHE A 152 3.11 -6.26 -10.13
N VAL A 153 3.04 -7.58 -10.26
CA VAL A 153 3.12 -8.28 -11.54
C VAL A 153 1.96 -9.25 -11.60
N ASN A 154 1.04 -9.00 -12.53
CA ASN A 154 -0.09 -9.88 -12.78
C ASN A 154 -0.01 -10.43 -14.19
N TYR A 155 -0.33 -11.70 -14.34
CA TYR A 155 -0.48 -12.35 -15.64
C TYR A 155 -1.92 -12.84 -15.79
N ASN A 156 -2.65 -12.22 -16.72
CA ASN A 156 -4.07 -12.51 -16.96
C ASN A 156 -4.22 -13.81 -17.73
N LEU A 157 -5.05 -14.70 -17.22
CA LEU A 157 -5.42 -15.98 -17.76
C LEU A 157 -6.86 -15.95 -18.33
N PRO A 158 -7.28 -16.94 -19.12
CA PRO A 158 -8.67 -17.04 -19.57
C PRO A 158 -9.69 -17.07 -18.43
N LYS A 159 -10.93 -16.65 -18.70
CA LYS A 159 -12.08 -16.66 -17.78
C LYS A 159 -11.90 -15.82 -16.51
N GLY A 160 -11.08 -14.77 -16.60
CA GLY A 160 -10.86 -13.81 -15.50
C GLY A 160 -9.88 -14.28 -14.42
N TRP A 161 -9.24 -15.41 -14.56
CA TRP A 161 -8.16 -15.83 -13.68
C TRP A 161 -6.89 -15.03 -13.92
N TYR A 162 -6.06 -14.88 -12.92
CA TYR A 162 -4.72 -14.28 -13.05
C TYR A 162 -3.78 -14.82 -11.97
N LEU A 163 -2.50 -14.85 -12.32
CA LEU A 163 -1.41 -15.04 -11.37
C LEU A 163 -0.95 -13.66 -10.90
N THR A 164 -0.58 -13.54 -9.65
CA THR A 164 -0.14 -12.26 -9.07
C THR A 164 1.08 -12.43 -8.18
N SER A 165 1.93 -11.41 -8.17
CA SER A 165 2.94 -11.18 -7.14
C SER A 165 2.95 -9.68 -6.84
N ALA A 166 2.68 -9.30 -5.59
CA ALA A 166 2.56 -7.90 -5.19
C ALA A 166 3.07 -7.65 -3.75
N PRO A 167 4.30 -8.06 -3.43
CA PRO A 167 4.86 -7.83 -2.11
C PRO A 167 5.10 -6.34 -1.85
N ILE A 168 5.01 -5.96 -0.57
CA ILE A 168 5.33 -4.62 -0.09
C ILE A 168 6.65 -4.72 0.67
N MET A 169 7.69 -4.12 0.12
CA MET A 169 8.99 -4.00 0.75
C MET A 169 9.07 -2.69 1.51
N THR A 170 9.72 -2.70 2.66
CA THR A 170 9.95 -1.48 3.44
C THR A 170 11.41 -1.37 3.83
N ALA A 171 11.91 -0.13 3.91
CA ALA A 171 13.17 0.17 4.54
C ALA A 171 12.96 1.22 5.63
N ASN A 172 13.34 0.88 6.85
CA ASN A 172 13.38 1.82 7.97
C ASN A 172 14.80 2.40 8.06
N TRP A 173 14.94 3.69 7.69
CA TRP A 173 16.23 4.36 7.69
C TRP A 173 16.67 4.81 9.10
N GLU A 174 15.75 4.80 10.08
CA GLU A 174 16.03 5.06 11.50
C GLU A 174 16.44 3.78 12.26
N ALA A 175 16.49 2.63 11.59
CA ALA A 175 16.95 1.39 12.22
C ALA A 175 18.37 1.56 12.75
N SER A 176 18.61 1.20 14.01
CA SER A 176 19.93 1.25 14.63
C SER A 176 20.91 0.37 13.86
N ARG A 177 22.21 0.73 13.91
CA ARG A 177 23.28 -0.09 13.28
C ARG A 177 23.21 -1.54 13.78
N GLY A 178 22.97 -2.48 12.84
CA GLY A 178 22.75 -3.89 13.14
C GLY A 178 21.29 -4.31 13.26
N GLY A 179 20.33 -3.38 13.15
CA GLY A 179 18.91 -3.70 13.00
C GLY A 179 18.54 -4.00 11.53
N ASP A 180 17.44 -4.68 11.35
CA ASP A 180 16.92 -5.00 10.02
C ASP A 180 16.32 -3.75 9.37
N THR A 181 17.15 -3.03 8.60
CA THR A 181 16.70 -1.86 7.84
C THR A 181 15.65 -2.27 6.80
N TRP A 182 15.83 -3.41 6.14
CA TRP A 182 14.96 -3.86 5.07
C TRP A 182 14.07 -5.02 5.50
N THR A 183 12.78 -4.90 5.14
CA THR A 183 11.83 -6.02 5.14
C THR A 183 11.45 -6.30 3.69
N VAL A 184 11.85 -7.47 3.18
CA VAL A 184 11.67 -7.87 1.79
C VAL A 184 10.85 -9.16 1.72
N PRO A 185 9.51 -9.08 1.79
CA PRO A 185 8.67 -10.25 1.61
C PRO A 185 8.70 -10.71 0.16
N VAL A 186 8.55 -12.02 -0.04
CA VAL A 186 8.37 -12.63 -1.35
C VAL A 186 7.11 -13.47 -1.32
N GLY A 187 6.36 -13.46 -2.42
CA GLY A 187 5.14 -14.21 -2.48
C GLY A 187 4.44 -14.11 -3.83
N GLY A 188 3.48 -14.99 -4.03
CA GLY A 188 2.62 -15.00 -5.20
C GLY A 188 1.29 -15.61 -4.87
N GLY A 189 0.32 -15.38 -5.74
CA GLY A 189 -1.04 -15.82 -5.55
C GLY A 189 -1.77 -16.06 -6.86
N LEU A 190 -2.97 -16.58 -6.71
CA LEU A 190 -3.94 -16.77 -7.78
C LEU A 190 -5.17 -15.94 -7.44
N GLY A 191 -5.64 -15.15 -8.41
CA GLY A 191 -6.85 -14.38 -8.25
C GLY A 191 -7.83 -14.59 -9.37
N ARG A 192 -9.05 -14.09 -9.20
CA ARG A 192 -10.09 -14.15 -10.22
C ARG A 192 -10.94 -12.88 -10.21
N ILE A 193 -11.13 -12.33 -11.42
CA ILE A 193 -12.06 -11.25 -11.67
C ILE A 193 -13.37 -11.85 -12.18
N PHE A 194 -14.48 -11.52 -11.53
CA PHE A 194 -15.82 -11.91 -11.93
C PHE A 194 -16.79 -10.74 -11.73
N ARG A 195 -18.04 -10.90 -12.10
CA ARG A 195 -19.06 -9.85 -11.93
C ARG A 195 -20.17 -10.31 -10.99
N ILE A 196 -20.59 -9.41 -10.11
CA ILE A 196 -21.82 -9.54 -9.32
C ILE A 196 -22.73 -8.41 -9.77
N GLY A 197 -23.71 -8.74 -10.63
CA GLY A 197 -24.50 -7.72 -11.32
C GLY A 197 -23.61 -6.80 -12.19
N PRO A 198 -23.72 -5.46 -12.05
CA PRO A 198 -22.89 -4.51 -12.79
C PRO A 198 -21.47 -4.35 -12.21
N LEU A 199 -21.21 -4.83 -11.00
CA LEU A 199 -19.96 -4.60 -10.28
C LEU A 199 -18.90 -5.66 -10.65
N PRO A 200 -17.71 -5.26 -11.12
CA PRO A 200 -16.57 -6.15 -11.20
C PRO A 200 -16.01 -6.40 -9.78
N VAL A 201 -15.84 -7.65 -9.43
CA VAL A 201 -15.24 -8.11 -8.17
C VAL A 201 -13.97 -8.86 -8.46
N ASN A 202 -12.95 -8.57 -7.70
CA ASN A 202 -11.63 -9.19 -7.78
C ASN A 202 -11.29 -9.84 -6.43
N ILE A 203 -10.96 -11.12 -6.46
CA ILE A 203 -10.55 -11.91 -5.29
C ILE A 203 -9.28 -12.69 -5.61
#